data_fd275a85c0dc6947b28d5982b408ce2a
#
_entry.id   fd275a85c0dc6947b28d5982b408ce2a
#
_cell.length_a   1.000
_cell.length_b   1.000
_cell.length_c   1.000
_cell.angle_alpha   90.00
_cell.angle_beta   90.00
_cell.angle_gamma   90.00
#
_symmetry.space_group_name_H-M   'P 1'
#
loop_
_entity.id
_entity.type
_entity.pdbx_description
1 polymer ?
#
loop_
_entity_poly.entity_id
_entity_poly.type
_entity_poly.pdbx_seq_one_letter_code
_entity_poly.pdbx_strand_id
1 'polypeptide(L)'
;MGKKSALVLGCSGLVGAEVLKLCLESDTYNKVVTPVRRPLLINHEKRIEKVIDFDMPPWEEMFPVDHLFCCLGTTIKKAGSKMNFRKVDHDYPLAFAAAAKKWGTTVFSVITATGSNANSNVFYNRVKGELETNLKSLALNSTLIFQPSLLLGDRNEFRLGEKIGMGLAKLTSWMTPSSIRAIHCKMVAKT
;
A
#
# COMPACT_ATOMS: atom_id res chain seq x y z
N MET A 1 14.54 10.54 21.60
CA MET A 1 14.09 9.27 21.01
C MET A 1 15.05 8.87 19.90
N GLY A 2 15.47 7.60 19.83
CA GLY A 2 16.31 7.12 18.71
C GLY A 2 15.58 7.24 17.38
N LYS A 3 16.35 7.49 16.29
CA LYS A 3 15.79 7.49 14.93
C LYS A 3 15.30 6.08 14.56
N LYS A 4 14.22 6.01 13.80
CA LYS A 4 13.57 4.76 13.37
C LYS A 4 13.94 4.36 11.96
N SER A 5 13.65 3.12 11.62
CA SER A 5 13.75 2.57 10.28
C SER A 5 12.36 2.31 9.69
N ALA A 6 12.21 2.51 8.39
CA ALA A 6 10.98 2.24 7.66
C ALA A 6 11.21 1.29 6.48
N LEU A 7 10.17 0.54 6.10
CA LEU A 7 10.11 -0.19 4.85
C LEU A 7 8.86 0.25 4.08
N VAL A 8 9.03 0.64 2.81
CA VAL A 8 7.94 1.14 1.97
C VAL A 8 7.75 0.22 0.77
N LEU A 9 6.69 -0.57 0.79
CA LEU A 9 6.26 -1.40 -0.33
C LEU A 9 5.40 -0.59 -1.30
N GLY A 10 5.62 -0.80 -2.60
CA GLY A 10 4.84 -0.12 -3.64
C GLY A 10 5.20 1.35 -3.79
N CYS A 11 6.42 1.75 -3.44
CA CYS A 11 6.94 3.12 -3.50
C CYS A 11 6.97 3.74 -4.91
N SER A 12 6.80 2.95 -5.98
CA SER A 12 6.58 3.44 -7.35
C SER A 12 5.11 3.74 -7.67
N GLY A 13 4.19 3.43 -6.76
CA GLY A 13 2.76 3.69 -6.90
C GLY A 13 2.36 5.07 -6.40
N LEU A 14 1.10 5.45 -6.65
CA LEU A 14 0.57 6.78 -6.36
C LEU A 14 0.71 7.20 -4.88
N VAL A 15 0.24 6.36 -3.95
CA VAL A 15 0.35 6.65 -2.52
C VAL A 15 1.74 6.31 -2.00
N GLY A 16 2.32 5.20 -2.45
CA GLY A 16 3.65 4.77 -1.99
C GLY A 16 4.77 5.75 -2.31
N ALA A 17 4.69 6.48 -3.42
CA ALA A 17 5.65 7.54 -3.76
C ALA A 17 5.55 8.72 -2.77
N GLU A 18 4.35 9.11 -2.39
CA GLU A 18 4.15 10.17 -1.38
C GLU A 18 4.59 9.72 0.01
N VAL A 19 4.29 8.46 0.40
CA VAL A 19 4.77 7.87 1.66
C VAL A 19 6.29 7.84 1.68
N LEU A 20 6.93 7.38 0.59
CA LEU A 20 8.39 7.36 0.49
C LEU A 20 8.96 8.77 0.67
N LYS A 21 8.43 9.75 -0.04
CA LYS A 21 8.86 11.15 0.08
C LYS A 21 8.77 11.64 1.53
N LEU A 22 7.63 11.43 2.19
CA LEU A 22 7.44 11.83 3.59
C LEU A 22 8.41 11.12 4.54
N CYS A 23 8.69 9.83 4.33
CA CYS A 23 9.67 9.09 5.13
C CYS A 23 11.09 9.64 4.96
N LEU A 24 11.47 10.00 3.73
CA LEU A 24 12.81 10.54 3.44
C LEU A 24 12.99 11.96 4.01
N GLU A 25 11.96 12.80 3.95
CA GLU A 25 11.96 14.17 4.49
C GLU A 25 11.83 14.21 6.02
N SER A 26 11.31 13.15 6.66
CA SER A 26 11.07 13.13 8.11
C SER A 26 12.34 12.91 8.91
N ASP A 27 12.53 13.66 10.00
CA ASP A 27 13.61 13.46 10.97
C ASP A 27 13.43 12.19 11.82
N THR A 28 12.24 11.59 11.79
CA THR A 28 11.92 10.34 12.49
C THR A 28 12.73 9.16 11.95
N TYR A 29 12.98 9.14 10.63
CA TYR A 29 13.64 8.02 9.97
C TYR A 29 15.07 8.36 9.57
N ASN A 30 15.99 7.43 9.83
CA ASN A 30 17.36 7.46 9.32
C ASN A 30 17.63 6.39 8.26
N LYS A 31 16.73 5.42 8.12
CA LYS A 31 16.83 4.32 7.16
C LYS A 31 15.45 4.04 6.55
N VAL A 32 15.33 4.03 5.22
CA VAL A 32 14.11 3.71 4.49
C VAL A 32 14.42 2.66 3.43
N VAL A 33 13.98 1.42 3.70
CA VAL A 33 14.14 0.29 2.78
C VAL A 33 13.02 0.31 1.74
N THR A 34 13.36 0.22 0.47
CA THR A 34 12.42 0.24 -0.64
C THR A 34 12.57 -1.00 -1.52
N PRO A 35 11.81 -2.08 -1.22
CA PRO A 35 11.76 -3.25 -2.10
C PRO A 35 11.05 -2.90 -3.41
N VAL A 36 11.70 -3.14 -4.54
CA VAL A 36 11.19 -2.82 -5.87
C VAL A 36 11.46 -3.98 -6.85
N ARG A 37 10.68 -4.07 -7.92
CA ARG A 37 10.91 -5.04 -9.00
C ARG A 37 11.93 -4.55 -10.04
N ARG A 38 12.12 -3.25 -10.12
CA ARG A 38 13.04 -2.57 -11.06
C ARG A 38 13.60 -1.34 -10.35
N PRO A 39 14.85 -0.96 -10.60
CA PRO A 39 15.44 0.23 -10.02
C PRO A 39 14.61 1.49 -10.26
N LEU A 40 14.55 2.37 -9.26
CA LEU A 40 13.94 3.69 -9.35
C LEU A 40 15.05 4.75 -9.33
N LEU A 41 14.91 5.77 -10.19
CA LEU A 41 15.86 6.88 -10.26
C LEU A 41 15.64 7.88 -9.10
N ILE A 42 15.66 7.39 -7.86
CA ILE A 42 15.50 8.21 -6.66
C ILE A 42 16.78 8.04 -5.83
N ASN A 43 17.59 9.07 -5.76
CA ASN A 43 18.79 9.08 -4.94
C ASN A 43 18.57 9.86 -3.64
N HIS A 44 18.79 9.22 -2.49
CA HIS A 44 18.68 9.85 -1.18
C HIS A 44 19.48 9.06 -0.15
N GLU A 45 20.23 9.74 0.74
CA GLU A 45 21.12 9.12 1.72
C GLU A 45 20.45 8.11 2.66
N LYS A 46 19.18 8.36 3.06
CA LYS A 46 18.40 7.46 3.92
C LYS A 46 17.83 6.26 3.18
N ARG A 47 17.80 6.28 1.84
CA ARG A 47 17.13 5.25 1.04
C ARG A 47 18.04 4.07 0.76
N ILE A 48 17.53 2.88 1.08
CA ILE A 48 18.15 1.61 0.71
C ILE A 48 17.24 0.90 -0.28
N GLU A 49 17.57 0.98 -1.57
CA GLU A 49 16.86 0.27 -2.60
C GLU A 49 17.23 -1.21 -2.60
N LYS A 50 16.23 -2.07 -2.67
CA LYS A 50 16.37 -3.51 -2.86
C LYS A 50 15.57 -3.96 -4.08
N VAL A 51 16.27 -4.31 -5.15
CA VAL A 51 15.62 -4.95 -6.31
C VAL A 51 15.43 -6.42 -5.97
N ILE A 52 14.18 -6.85 -5.84
CA ILE A 52 13.84 -8.20 -5.36
C ILE A 52 12.87 -8.93 -6.25
N ASP A 53 12.89 -10.26 -6.17
CA ASP A 53 11.76 -11.09 -6.55
C ASP A 53 10.76 -11.16 -5.37
N PHE A 54 9.53 -10.72 -5.60
CA PHE A 54 8.47 -10.74 -4.58
C PHE A 54 7.95 -12.16 -4.29
N ASP A 55 8.22 -13.13 -5.16
CA ASP A 55 7.90 -14.53 -4.91
C ASP A 55 8.95 -15.20 -3.98
N MET A 56 10.19 -14.67 -3.93
CA MET A 56 11.28 -15.16 -3.10
C MET A 56 12.05 -14.01 -2.43
N PRO A 57 11.43 -13.26 -1.50
CA PRO A 57 12.05 -12.07 -0.92
C PRO A 57 13.23 -12.42 0.00
N PRO A 58 14.36 -11.70 -0.11
CA PRO A 58 15.51 -11.87 0.80
C PRO A 58 15.22 -11.15 2.14
N TRP A 59 14.47 -11.79 3.02
CA TRP A 59 13.93 -11.20 4.25
C TRP A 59 15.00 -10.55 5.13
N GLU A 60 16.12 -11.23 5.34
CA GLU A 60 17.22 -10.77 6.22
C GLU A 60 17.89 -9.49 5.73
N GLU A 61 17.82 -9.24 4.42
CA GLU A 61 18.37 -8.01 3.85
C GLU A 61 17.47 -6.78 4.03
N MET A 62 16.21 -7.00 4.37
CA MET A 62 15.19 -5.96 4.49
C MET A 62 14.79 -5.68 5.93
N PHE A 63 14.92 -6.65 6.81
CA PHE A 63 14.54 -6.57 8.21
C PHE A 63 15.77 -6.66 9.14
N PRO A 64 15.66 -6.20 10.41
CA PRO A 64 14.50 -5.58 11.02
C PRO A 64 14.23 -4.14 10.55
N VAL A 65 12.95 -3.72 10.66
CA VAL A 65 12.51 -2.33 10.52
C VAL A 65 11.43 -2.02 11.56
N ASP A 66 11.39 -0.76 12.03
CA ASP A 66 10.41 -0.34 13.04
C ASP A 66 9.00 -0.20 12.45
N HIS A 67 8.89 0.41 11.26
CA HIS A 67 7.61 0.67 10.60
C HIS A 67 7.60 0.10 9.20
N LEU A 68 6.47 -0.54 8.81
CA LEU A 68 6.26 -1.03 7.45
C LEU A 68 5.00 -0.39 6.85
N PHE A 69 5.19 0.26 5.71
CA PHE A 69 4.12 0.87 4.92
C PHE A 69 3.86 0.05 3.66
N CYS A 70 2.74 -0.67 3.62
CA CYS A 70 2.34 -1.48 2.48
C CYS A 70 1.37 -0.72 1.58
N CYS A 71 1.92 -0.12 0.52
CA CYS A 71 1.18 0.57 -0.53
C CYS A 71 1.08 -0.27 -1.82
N LEU A 72 1.22 -1.60 -1.71
CA LEU A 72 1.03 -2.50 -2.84
C LEU A 72 -0.42 -2.50 -3.29
N GLY A 73 -0.62 -2.55 -4.57
CA GLY A 73 -1.93 -2.68 -5.18
C GLY A 73 -1.85 -2.59 -6.69
N THR A 74 -2.73 -3.33 -7.35
CA THR A 74 -2.83 -3.36 -8.80
C THR A 74 -4.29 -3.35 -9.25
N THR A 75 -4.54 -3.55 -10.53
CA THR A 75 -5.86 -3.85 -11.06
C THR A 75 -5.83 -5.20 -11.74
N ILE A 76 -6.97 -5.88 -11.86
CA ILE A 76 -7.05 -7.17 -12.55
C ILE A 76 -6.50 -7.05 -13.98
N LYS A 77 -6.78 -5.91 -14.65
CA LYS A 77 -6.27 -5.60 -15.99
C LYS A 77 -4.74 -5.51 -16.02
N LYS A 78 -4.10 -4.80 -15.07
CA LYS A 78 -2.63 -4.68 -14.99
C LYS A 78 -1.96 -5.98 -14.56
N ALA A 79 -2.60 -6.72 -13.70
CA ALA A 79 -2.11 -8.02 -13.24
C ALA A 79 -2.21 -9.10 -14.33
N GLY A 80 -3.07 -8.90 -15.34
CA GLY A 80 -3.31 -9.85 -16.42
C GLY A 80 -4.22 -11.02 -16.05
N SER A 81 -4.37 -11.32 -14.77
CA SER A 81 -5.23 -12.40 -14.27
C SER A 81 -5.73 -12.12 -12.84
N LYS A 82 -6.81 -12.82 -12.43
CA LYS A 82 -7.30 -12.81 -11.05
C LYS A 82 -6.26 -13.39 -10.08
N MET A 83 -5.52 -14.41 -10.49
CA MET A 83 -4.47 -15.03 -9.69
C MET A 83 -3.34 -14.03 -9.40
N ASN A 84 -2.81 -13.37 -10.42
CA ASN A 84 -1.76 -12.37 -10.26
C ASN A 84 -2.25 -11.13 -9.48
N PHE A 85 -3.53 -10.74 -9.65
CA PHE A 85 -4.14 -9.71 -8.82
C PHE A 85 -4.10 -10.12 -7.34
N ARG A 86 -4.53 -11.36 -7.00
CA ARG A 86 -4.49 -11.88 -5.64
C ARG A 86 -3.07 -11.88 -5.07
N LYS A 87 -2.07 -12.32 -5.84
CA LYS A 87 -0.66 -12.26 -5.40
C LYS A 87 -0.28 -10.86 -4.93
N VAL A 88 -0.54 -9.83 -5.74
CA VAL A 88 -0.10 -8.45 -5.46
C VAL A 88 -0.94 -7.80 -4.36
N ASP A 89 -2.25 -8.05 -4.33
CA ASP A 89 -3.20 -7.34 -3.48
C ASP A 89 -3.56 -8.09 -2.19
N HIS A 90 -3.04 -9.32 -2.00
CA HIS A 90 -3.26 -10.15 -0.83
C HIS A 90 -1.99 -10.89 -0.39
N ASP A 91 -1.41 -11.76 -1.26
CA ASP A 91 -0.39 -12.72 -0.82
C ASP A 91 0.92 -12.00 -0.43
N TYR A 92 1.42 -11.08 -1.24
CA TYR A 92 2.61 -10.30 -0.91
C TYR A 92 2.43 -9.42 0.35
N PRO A 93 1.36 -8.59 0.48
CA PRO A 93 1.11 -7.87 1.72
C PRO A 93 1.09 -8.77 2.96
N LEU A 94 0.45 -9.94 2.87
CA LEU A 94 0.37 -10.89 3.98
C LEU A 94 1.73 -11.50 4.32
N ALA A 95 2.53 -11.87 3.32
CA ALA A 95 3.89 -12.39 3.52
C ALA A 95 4.80 -11.36 4.21
N PHE A 96 4.75 -10.10 3.77
CA PHE A 96 5.48 -9.02 4.42
C PHE A 96 4.98 -8.72 5.83
N ALA A 97 3.68 -8.85 6.10
CA ALA A 97 3.14 -8.72 7.45
C ALA A 97 3.61 -9.85 8.37
N ALA A 98 3.66 -11.09 7.87
CA ALA A 98 4.21 -12.23 8.61
C ALA A 98 5.71 -12.04 8.92
N ALA A 99 6.49 -11.56 7.97
CA ALA A 99 7.88 -11.18 8.19
C ALA A 99 8.00 -10.05 9.22
N ALA A 100 7.18 -8.99 9.11
CA ALA A 100 7.14 -7.89 10.07
C ALA A 100 6.90 -8.39 11.50
N LYS A 101 5.98 -9.33 11.69
CA LYS A 101 5.75 -9.98 12.99
C LYS A 101 6.99 -10.72 13.48
N LYS A 102 7.59 -11.56 12.64
CA LYS A 102 8.79 -12.36 12.97
C LYS A 102 9.94 -11.47 13.44
N TRP A 103 10.13 -10.31 12.81
CA TRP A 103 11.24 -9.40 13.04
C TRP A 103 10.92 -8.25 14.01
N GLY A 104 9.75 -8.27 14.65
CA GLY A 104 9.40 -7.34 15.71
C GLY A 104 9.05 -5.92 15.25
N THR A 105 8.60 -5.75 14.01
CA THR A 105 8.10 -4.47 13.49
C THR A 105 6.98 -3.94 14.39
N THR A 106 7.07 -2.67 14.80
CA THR A 106 6.13 -2.09 15.76
C THR A 106 4.83 -1.62 15.11
N VAL A 107 4.90 -1.10 13.87
CA VAL A 107 3.74 -0.60 13.11
C VAL A 107 3.72 -1.20 11.71
N PHE A 108 2.61 -1.81 11.34
CA PHE A 108 2.30 -2.26 9.99
C PHE A 108 1.11 -1.47 9.45
N SER A 109 1.32 -0.69 8.40
CA SER A 109 0.27 0.09 7.73
C SER A 109 -0.03 -0.50 6.36
N VAL A 110 -1.30 -0.63 5.99
CA VAL A 110 -1.70 -1.18 4.68
C VAL A 110 -2.85 -0.39 4.07
N ILE A 111 -2.81 -0.26 2.74
CA ILE A 111 -3.88 0.34 1.96
C ILE A 111 -4.71 -0.77 1.31
N THR A 112 -5.99 -0.80 1.66
CA THR A 112 -6.97 -1.69 1.06
C THR A 112 -7.93 -0.89 0.17
N ALA A 113 -9.24 -0.96 0.39
CA ALA A 113 -10.21 -0.15 -0.34
C ALA A 113 -11.53 -0.05 0.43
N THR A 114 -12.26 1.01 0.23
CA THR A 114 -13.67 1.10 0.65
C THR A 114 -14.46 -0.06 0.05
N GLY A 115 -15.27 -0.72 0.88
CA GLY A 115 -16.06 -1.90 0.49
C GLY A 115 -15.28 -3.22 0.54
N SER A 116 -14.08 -3.25 1.11
CA SER A 116 -13.36 -4.50 1.44
C SER A 116 -14.21 -5.38 2.34
N ASN A 117 -14.52 -6.60 1.88
CA ASN A 117 -15.34 -7.55 2.61
C ASN A 117 -15.04 -8.97 2.11
N ALA A 118 -14.57 -9.85 3.01
CA ALA A 118 -14.21 -11.24 2.69
C ALA A 118 -15.39 -12.07 2.11
N ASN A 119 -16.62 -11.69 2.43
CA ASN A 119 -17.83 -12.34 1.95
C ASN A 119 -18.42 -11.69 0.69
N SER A 120 -17.72 -10.71 0.08
CA SER A 120 -18.24 -10.02 -1.10
C SER A 120 -18.31 -10.92 -2.33
N ASN A 121 -19.38 -10.82 -3.10
CA ASN A 121 -19.47 -11.43 -4.43
C ASN A 121 -18.56 -10.76 -5.46
N VAL A 122 -18.16 -9.51 -5.20
CA VAL A 122 -17.20 -8.78 -6.04
C VAL A 122 -15.79 -9.25 -5.72
N PHE A 123 -15.13 -9.89 -6.68
CA PHE A 123 -13.80 -10.50 -6.48
C PHE A 123 -12.77 -9.53 -5.90
N TYR A 124 -12.72 -8.29 -6.38
CA TYR A 124 -11.82 -7.26 -5.88
C TYR A 124 -12.03 -6.99 -4.38
N ASN A 125 -13.29 -6.75 -3.98
CA ASN A 125 -13.63 -6.45 -2.59
C ASN A 125 -13.38 -7.65 -1.67
N ARG A 126 -13.64 -8.86 -2.19
CA ARG A 126 -13.38 -10.11 -1.46
C ARG A 126 -11.90 -10.29 -1.17
N VAL A 127 -11.01 -10.15 -2.16
CA VAL A 127 -9.56 -10.29 -1.97
C VAL A 127 -9.03 -9.28 -0.95
N LYS A 128 -9.49 -8.03 -1.01
CA LYS A 128 -9.11 -7.00 -0.04
C LYS A 128 -9.64 -7.30 1.36
N GLY A 129 -10.87 -7.78 1.47
CA GLY A 129 -11.46 -8.18 2.76
C GLY A 129 -10.78 -9.40 3.38
N GLU A 130 -10.41 -10.39 2.56
CA GLU A 130 -9.64 -11.56 3.00
C GLU A 130 -8.26 -11.13 3.56
N LEU A 131 -7.57 -10.20 2.88
CA LEU A 131 -6.33 -9.62 3.41
C LEU A 131 -6.53 -9.00 4.79
N GLU A 132 -7.56 -8.15 4.96
CA GLU A 132 -7.84 -7.50 6.24
C GLU A 132 -8.11 -8.50 7.36
N THR A 133 -8.88 -9.55 7.06
CA THR A 133 -9.17 -10.64 8.01
C THR A 133 -7.90 -11.37 8.42
N ASN A 134 -7.05 -11.73 7.44
CA ASN A 134 -5.80 -12.44 7.69
C ASN A 134 -4.78 -11.59 8.46
N LEU A 135 -4.70 -10.28 8.17
CA LEU A 135 -3.85 -9.36 8.93
C LEU A 135 -4.28 -9.23 10.40
N LYS A 136 -5.58 -9.16 10.66
CA LYS A 136 -6.11 -9.16 12.05
C LYS A 136 -5.73 -10.44 12.80
N SER A 137 -5.79 -11.59 12.12
CA SER A 137 -5.42 -12.90 12.70
C SER A 137 -3.92 -13.02 12.99
N LEU A 138 -3.06 -12.25 12.31
CA LEU A 138 -1.62 -12.24 12.60
C LEU A 138 -1.29 -11.64 13.97
N ALA A 139 -2.17 -10.86 14.58
CA ALA A 139 -1.94 -10.20 15.87
C ALA A 139 -0.58 -9.47 15.92
N LEU A 140 -0.34 -8.56 14.97
CA LEU A 140 0.81 -7.65 14.97
C LEU A 140 0.70 -6.64 16.11
N ASN A 141 1.81 -6.05 16.54
CA ASN A 141 1.83 -5.06 17.63
C ASN A 141 0.88 -3.88 17.34
N SER A 142 0.92 -3.35 16.12
CA SER A 142 -0.02 -2.35 15.63
C SER A 142 -0.27 -2.55 14.14
N THR A 143 -1.56 -2.61 13.76
CA THR A 143 -1.98 -2.71 12.36
C THR A 143 -2.89 -1.55 12.03
N LEU A 144 -2.50 -0.72 11.05
CA LEU A 144 -3.29 0.38 10.53
C LEU A 144 -3.81 0.00 9.13
N ILE A 145 -5.12 -0.10 8.99
CA ILE A 145 -5.78 -0.44 7.72
C ILE A 145 -6.47 0.80 7.17
N PHE A 146 -5.99 1.30 6.04
CA PHE A 146 -6.58 2.44 5.34
C PHE A 146 -7.46 1.95 4.21
N GLN A 147 -8.75 2.30 4.24
CA GLN A 147 -9.74 1.95 3.22
C GLN A 147 -10.15 3.18 2.40
N PRO A 148 -9.24 3.75 1.59
CA PRO A 148 -9.60 4.90 0.78
C PRO A 148 -10.68 4.54 -0.24
N SER A 149 -11.48 5.53 -0.59
CA SER A 149 -12.37 5.49 -1.74
C SER A 149 -11.56 5.67 -3.03
N LEU A 150 -12.10 6.34 -4.03
CA LEU A 150 -11.37 6.63 -5.27
C LEU A 150 -10.17 7.55 -4.98
N LEU A 151 -8.96 7.05 -5.31
CA LEU A 151 -7.72 7.80 -5.13
C LEU A 151 -7.51 8.76 -6.32
N LEU A 152 -7.37 10.04 -6.01
CA LEU A 152 -6.99 11.08 -6.97
C LEU A 152 -5.48 11.35 -6.87
N GLY A 153 -4.84 11.55 -8.01
CA GLY A 153 -3.42 11.93 -8.12
C GLY A 153 -2.94 11.90 -9.56
N ASP A 154 -1.79 12.51 -9.80
CA ASP A 154 -1.18 12.59 -11.13
C ASP A 154 -0.66 11.21 -11.54
N ARG A 155 -1.38 10.56 -12.44
CA ARG A 155 -0.95 9.31 -13.08
C ARG A 155 -0.92 9.50 -14.58
N ASN A 156 0.14 9.00 -15.21
CA ASN A 156 0.19 8.87 -16.68
C ASN A 156 -0.82 7.85 -17.25
N GLU A 157 -1.53 7.12 -16.37
CA GLU A 157 -2.51 6.11 -16.75
C GLU A 157 -3.80 6.26 -15.96
N PHE A 158 -4.88 6.61 -16.65
CA PHE A 158 -6.24 6.60 -16.10
C PHE A 158 -6.76 5.17 -16.01
N ARG A 159 -7.31 4.79 -14.84
CA ARG A 159 -8.14 3.58 -14.74
C ARG A 159 -9.42 3.83 -15.53
N LEU A 160 -9.73 2.97 -16.52
CA LEU A 160 -10.89 3.15 -17.41
C LEU A 160 -12.24 3.30 -16.66
N GLY A 161 -12.39 2.68 -15.49
CA GLY A 161 -13.56 2.87 -14.60
C GLY A 161 -13.61 4.23 -13.92
N GLU A 162 -12.48 4.92 -13.78
CA GLU A 162 -12.40 6.24 -13.14
C GLU A 162 -12.96 7.36 -14.03
N LYS A 163 -12.88 7.22 -15.37
CA LYS A 163 -13.46 8.22 -16.31
C LYS A 163 -14.99 8.30 -16.19
N ILE A 164 -15.66 7.16 -16.04
CA ILE A 164 -17.14 7.12 -15.90
C ILE A 164 -17.51 7.55 -14.47
N GLY A 165 -16.77 7.08 -13.45
CA GLY A 165 -17.00 7.46 -12.05
C GLY A 165 -16.68 8.91 -11.72
N MET A 166 -15.61 9.50 -12.30
CA MET A 166 -15.24 10.90 -12.05
C MET A 166 -16.19 11.90 -12.69
N GLY A 167 -16.76 11.60 -13.87
CA GLY A 167 -17.78 12.45 -14.49
C GLY A 167 -19.04 12.52 -13.63
N LEU A 168 -19.53 11.38 -13.17
CA LEU A 168 -20.68 11.28 -12.26
C LEU A 168 -20.37 11.80 -10.85
N ALA A 169 -19.20 11.51 -10.30
CA ALA A 169 -18.79 11.96 -8.97
C ALA A 169 -18.60 13.49 -8.89
N LYS A 170 -18.15 14.16 -9.94
CA LYS A 170 -18.10 15.64 -9.99
C LYS A 170 -19.48 16.26 -10.02
N LEU A 171 -20.44 15.66 -10.74
CA LEU A 171 -21.82 16.17 -10.81
C LEU A 171 -22.61 15.92 -9.52
N THR A 172 -22.31 14.86 -8.77
CA THR A 172 -23.04 14.45 -7.56
C THR A 172 -22.25 14.65 -6.27
N SER A 173 -21.11 15.34 -6.31
CA SER A 173 -20.19 15.49 -5.16
C SER A 173 -20.83 16.07 -3.91
N TRP A 174 -21.86 16.90 -4.05
CA TRP A 174 -22.64 17.49 -2.96
C TRP A 174 -23.64 16.51 -2.32
N MET A 175 -24.05 15.46 -3.05
CA MET A 175 -24.97 14.42 -2.57
C MET A 175 -24.25 13.14 -2.11
N THR A 176 -22.93 13.03 -2.35
CA THR A 176 -22.17 11.82 -2.03
C THR A 176 -21.76 11.82 -0.56
N PRO A 177 -22.08 10.77 0.21
CA PRO A 177 -21.60 10.63 1.59
C PRO A 177 -20.07 10.81 1.68
N SER A 178 -19.59 11.42 2.75
CA SER A 178 -18.15 11.70 2.94
C SER A 178 -17.26 10.45 2.82
N SER A 179 -17.80 9.29 3.18
CA SER A 179 -17.12 7.99 3.09
C SER A 179 -16.84 7.49 1.66
N ILE A 180 -17.51 8.06 0.63
CA ILE A 180 -17.37 7.64 -0.78
C ILE A 180 -16.69 8.74 -1.62
N ARG A 181 -16.45 9.93 -1.06
CA ARG A 181 -15.79 11.02 -1.79
C ARG A 181 -14.37 10.61 -2.17
N ALA A 182 -13.97 10.97 -3.39
CA ALA A 182 -12.61 10.78 -3.86
C ALA A 182 -11.61 11.53 -2.97
N ILE A 183 -10.50 10.88 -2.61
CA ILE A 183 -9.48 11.42 -1.73
C ILE A 183 -8.15 11.55 -2.49
N HIS A 184 -7.43 12.64 -2.27
CA HIS A 184 -6.11 12.83 -2.88
C HIS A 184 -5.06 11.94 -2.20
N CYS A 185 -4.19 11.28 -3.00
CA CYS A 185 -3.17 10.36 -2.50
C CYS A 185 -2.26 10.97 -1.41
N LYS A 186 -1.96 12.27 -1.50
CA LYS A 186 -1.18 13.01 -0.50
C LYS A 186 -1.87 13.07 0.87
N MET A 187 -3.20 13.09 0.91
CA MET A 187 -3.92 13.06 2.18
C MET A 187 -3.80 11.68 2.83
N VAL A 188 -3.97 10.61 2.04
CA VAL A 188 -3.82 9.22 2.55
C VAL A 188 -2.40 8.96 3.05
N ALA A 189 -1.38 9.53 2.41
CA ALA A 189 0.01 9.37 2.83
C ALA A 189 0.35 10.13 4.12
N LYS A 190 -0.38 11.20 4.46
CA LYS A 190 -0.13 12.04 5.66
C LYS A 190 -0.90 11.56 6.90
N THR A 191 -1.88 10.70 6.72
CA THR A 191 -2.67 10.12 7.81
C THR A 191 -1.91 8.99 8.48
#